data_49c9152e513417ef9bb2233b3424266c
#
_entry.id   49c9152e513417ef9bb2233b3424266c
#
_cell.length_a   1.000
_cell.length_b   1.000
_cell.length_c   1.000
_cell.angle_alpha   90.00
_cell.angle_beta   90.00
_cell.angle_gamma   90.00
#
_symmetry.space_group_name_H-M   'P 1'
#
loop_
_entity.id
_entity.type
_entity.pdbx_description
1 polymer ?
#
loop_
_entity_poly.entity_id
_entity_poly.type
_entity_poly.pdbx_seq_one_letter_code
_entity_poly.pdbx_strand_id
1 'polypeptide(L)'
;MSLRKLKPVTPGQRFRIVNEYSEITTSKPEKSLLTPLKRSGGRNNQGRMTMRYKGGGHKRRYRVIDFKRDKFDVMGEISSIEYDPNRSAFIALVTYSDNEKRYIIAQKDLKVGDKVVSGQSVSPNVGNSMPLGAIPLGTVISCIEMRPGKGATLARSAGSYAQLMAKEGKFATIKMPSGETRLVLSNCFATIGVVSNSDHQLTVSGKAGRSRWLGRRPRTRPVAMNPVDHPMGGGEGKASGGHPRSRNGIPAKGFRTRSKTKESNKFIIERRKK
;
A
#
# COMPACT_ATOMS: atom_id res chain seq x y z
N MET A 1 11.74 -10.86 15.13
CA MET A 1 11.76 -9.51 14.51
C MET A 1 12.67 -9.55 13.31
N SER A 2 12.21 -9.11 12.16
CA SER A 2 12.98 -9.13 10.90
C SER A 2 13.81 -7.86 10.68
N LEU A 3 14.12 -7.12 11.75
CA LEU A 3 14.80 -5.83 11.69
C LEU A 3 16.18 -5.88 12.35
N ARG A 4 17.16 -5.29 11.68
CA ARG A 4 18.52 -5.14 12.17
C ARG A 4 18.94 -3.68 12.21
N LYS A 5 19.42 -3.23 13.36
CA LYS A 5 20.12 -1.95 13.52
C LYS A 5 21.57 -2.12 13.05
N LEU A 6 22.02 -1.25 12.14
CA LEU A 6 23.41 -1.31 11.66
C LEU A 6 24.40 -0.73 12.67
N LYS A 7 25.64 -1.21 12.65
CA LYS A 7 26.74 -0.64 13.43
C LYS A 7 27.03 0.80 12.97
N PRO A 8 27.33 1.75 13.87
CA PRO A 8 27.54 3.16 13.54
C PRO A 8 28.93 3.44 12.93
N VAL A 9 29.33 2.68 11.92
CA VAL A 9 30.65 2.81 11.27
C VAL A 9 30.74 4.06 10.41
N THR A 10 29.62 4.52 9.85
CA THR A 10 29.54 5.75 9.06
C THR A 10 28.36 6.60 9.50
N PRO A 11 28.36 7.94 9.25
CA PRO A 11 27.23 8.82 9.61
C PRO A 11 25.90 8.32 9.06
N GLY A 12 25.86 7.79 7.83
CA GLY A 12 24.65 7.28 7.23
C GLY A 12 24.14 5.94 7.78
N GLN A 13 24.95 5.20 8.53
CA GLN A 13 24.58 3.94 9.17
C GLN A 13 24.20 4.11 10.64
N ARG A 14 24.59 5.18 11.28
CA ARG A 14 24.41 5.43 12.73
C ARG A 14 22.99 5.18 13.23
N PHE A 15 21.99 5.64 12.49
CA PHE A 15 20.57 5.52 12.87
C PHE A 15 19.79 4.60 11.91
N ARG A 16 20.50 3.84 11.08
CA ARG A 16 19.84 3.04 10.05
C ARG A 16 19.33 1.72 10.62
N ILE A 17 18.04 1.45 10.37
CA ILE A 17 17.38 0.18 10.67
C ILE A 17 16.92 -0.42 9.36
N VAL A 18 17.32 -1.64 9.08
CA VAL A 18 17.02 -2.36 7.82
C VAL A 18 16.19 -3.60 8.11
N ASN A 19 15.39 -3.99 7.13
CA ASN A 19 14.74 -5.28 7.14
C ASN A 19 15.76 -6.36 6.73
N GLU A 20 15.76 -7.51 7.41
CA GLU A 20 16.61 -8.67 7.09
C GLU A 20 16.04 -9.55 5.99
N TYR A 21 14.77 -9.34 5.63
CA TYR A 21 14.08 -10.10 4.58
C TYR A 21 14.05 -11.62 4.81
N SER A 22 13.99 -12.04 6.07
CA SER A 22 14.02 -13.47 6.45
C SER A 22 12.85 -14.30 5.88
N GLU A 23 11.72 -13.64 5.57
CA GLU A 23 10.54 -14.28 4.97
C GLU A 23 10.71 -14.55 3.45
N ILE A 24 11.72 -13.96 2.81
CA ILE A 24 11.92 -14.06 1.37
C ILE A 24 12.68 -15.38 1.05
N THR A 25 12.09 -16.17 0.17
CA THR A 25 12.63 -17.48 -0.20
C THR A 25 13.46 -17.45 -1.49
N THR A 26 13.19 -16.50 -2.40
CA THR A 26 13.96 -16.34 -3.64
C THR A 26 14.18 -14.89 -4.01
N SER A 27 15.31 -14.60 -4.64
CA SER A 27 15.66 -13.28 -5.17
C SER A 27 15.33 -13.11 -6.66
N LYS A 28 15.06 -14.21 -7.37
CA LYS A 28 14.81 -14.21 -8.81
C LYS A 28 13.31 -14.20 -9.09
N PRO A 29 12.76 -13.13 -9.69
CA PRO A 29 11.34 -13.07 -10.01
C PRO A 29 11.03 -13.91 -11.27
N GLU A 30 9.77 -14.39 -11.37
CA GLU A 30 9.23 -15.06 -12.54
C GLU A 30 9.22 -14.11 -13.74
N LYS A 31 9.93 -14.48 -14.82
CA LYS A 31 10.16 -13.58 -15.97
C LYS A 31 8.89 -13.29 -16.76
N SER A 32 8.00 -14.27 -16.88
CA SER A 32 6.71 -14.14 -17.60
C SER A 32 5.78 -13.09 -16.99
N LEU A 33 5.89 -12.85 -15.68
CA LEU A 33 5.08 -11.91 -14.92
C LEU A 33 5.73 -10.53 -14.73
N LEU A 34 6.82 -10.23 -15.47
CA LEU A 34 7.51 -8.97 -15.41
C LEU A 34 7.18 -8.07 -16.60
N THR A 35 6.76 -6.84 -16.32
CA THR A 35 6.54 -5.82 -17.36
C THR A 35 7.45 -4.59 -17.17
N PRO A 36 7.80 -3.86 -18.23
CA PRO A 36 8.54 -2.61 -18.13
C PRO A 36 7.75 -1.57 -17.32
N LEU A 37 8.44 -0.87 -16.42
CA LEU A 37 7.85 0.26 -15.68
C LEU A 37 8.43 1.57 -16.18
N LYS A 38 7.70 2.28 -17.05
CA LYS A 38 8.06 3.62 -17.51
C LYS A 38 7.93 4.63 -16.37
N ARG A 39 8.87 5.58 -16.30
CA ARG A 39 8.87 6.64 -15.28
C ARG A 39 8.36 7.94 -15.90
N SER A 40 7.31 8.50 -15.30
CA SER A 40 6.74 9.78 -15.74
C SER A 40 7.49 11.01 -15.20
N GLY A 41 8.35 10.84 -14.19
CA GLY A 41 8.99 11.98 -13.51
C GLY A 41 8.00 12.97 -12.88
N GLY A 42 6.81 12.50 -12.52
CA GLY A 42 5.73 13.32 -11.97
C GLY A 42 4.92 14.09 -13.02
N ARG A 43 5.05 13.76 -14.31
CA ARG A 43 4.27 14.33 -15.41
C ARG A 43 3.03 13.46 -15.67
N ASN A 44 1.95 14.11 -16.12
CA ASN A 44 0.74 13.46 -16.60
C ASN A 44 0.88 13.05 -18.09
N ASN A 45 -0.21 12.54 -18.69
CA ASN A 45 -0.26 12.16 -20.10
C ASN A 45 -0.05 13.32 -21.08
N GLN A 46 -0.29 14.58 -20.64
CA GLN A 46 -0.05 15.81 -21.40
C GLN A 46 1.37 16.37 -21.20
N GLY A 47 2.25 15.68 -20.49
CA GLY A 47 3.60 16.14 -20.19
C GLY A 47 3.71 17.20 -19.09
N ARG A 48 2.59 17.66 -18.51
CA ARG A 48 2.56 18.68 -17.45
C ARG A 48 2.93 18.06 -16.09
N MET A 49 3.74 18.77 -15.30
CA MET A 49 4.12 18.33 -13.96
C MET A 49 2.95 18.46 -12.98
N THR A 50 2.31 17.34 -12.65
CA THR A 50 1.24 17.26 -11.64
C THR A 50 1.76 16.94 -10.26
N MET A 51 2.92 16.27 -10.15
CA MET A 51 3.56 15.94 -8.88
C MET A 51 5.04 16.31 -8.91
N ARG A 52 5.41 17.30 -8.09
CA ARG A 52 6.80 17.74 -7.92
C ARG A 52 7.65 16.73 -7.15
N TYR A 53 8.97 16.86 -7.25
CA TYR A 53 9.96 16.10 -6.48
C TYR A 53 9.93 14.58 -6.74
N LYS A 54 9.49 14.17 -7.92
CA LYS A 54 9.60 12.81 -8.43
C LYS A 54 10.65 12.74 -9.54
N GLY A 55 11.45 11.69 -9.54
CA GLY A 55 12.43 11.44 -10.60
C GLY A 55 13.70 10.76 -10.10
N GLY A 56 14.48 10.24 -11.02
CA GLY A 56 15.65 9.42 -10.71
C GLY A 56 15.29 8.10 -10.02
N GLY A 57 16.20 7.60 -9.21
CA GLY A 57 16.05 6.35 -8.50
C GLY A 57 16.48 5.12 -9.30
N HIS A 58 16.49 3.95 -8.67
CA HIS A 58 16.90 2.69 -9.29
C HIS A 58 15.89 2.24 -10.34
N LYS A 59 16.35 1.66 -11.49
CA LYS A 59 15.50 1.05 -12.52
C LYS A 59 14.70 -0.09 -11.91
N ARG A 60 13.39 -0.17 -12.25
CA ARG A 60 12.47 -1.19 -11.72
C ARG A 60 11.70 -1.84 -12.86
N ARG A 61 11.34 -3.11 -12.65
CA ARG A 61 10.31 -3.80 -13.42
C ARG A 61 9.05 -3.93 -12.57
N TYR A 62 7.89 -3.87 -13.19
CA TYR A 62 6.63 -4.10 -12.52
C TYR A 62 6.35 -5.60 -12.48
N ARG A 63 5.88 -6.10 -11.35
CA ARG A 63 5.34 -7.45 -11.21
C ARG A 63 3.84 -7.38 -11.42
N VAL A 64 3.34 -8.18 -12.35
CA VAL A 64 1.89 -8.29 -12.58
C VAL A 64 1.29 -9.03 -11.39
N ILE A 65 0.50 -8.32 -10.59
CA ILE A 65 -0.14 -8.87 -9.40
C ILE A 65 -1.61 -9.14 -9.72
N ASP A 66 -2.08 -10.32 -9.38
CA ASP A 66 -3.49 -10.65 -9.41
C ASP A 66 -4.22 -10.01 -8.23
N PHE A 67 -4.83 -8.86 -8.49
CA PHE A 67 -5.67 -8.16 -7.51
C PHE A 67 -7.13 -8.61 -7.55
N LYS A 68 -7.54 -9.30 -8.63
CA LYS A 68 -8.93 -9.74 -8.80
C LYS A 68 -9.20 -11.06 -8.13
N ARG A 69 -8.19 -11.95 -8.15
CA ARG A 69 -8.33 -13.32 -7.64
C ARG A 69 -9.52 -14.06 -8.31
N ASP A 70 -9.64 -13.86 -9.65
CA ASP A 70 -10.75 -14.33 -10.46
C ASP A 70 -10.69 -15.80 -10.87
N LYS A 71 -9.67 -16.54 -10.47
CA LYS A 71 -9.55 -17.98 -10.65
C LYS A 71 -10.24 -18.68 -9.47
N PHE A 72 -11.56 -18.89 -9.63
CA PHE A 72 -12.38 -19.44 -8.56
C PHE A 72 -12.28 -20.96 -8.48
N ASP A 73 -12.37 -21.46 -7.25
CA ASP A 73 -12.44 -22.88 -6.87
C ASP A 73 -11.28 -23.75 -7.37
N VAL A 74 -10.19 -23.10 -7.83
CA VAL A 74 -8.94 -23.76 -8.21
C VAL A 74 -7.92 -23.59 -7.11
N MET A 75 -7.38 -24.70 -6.64
CA MET A 75 -6.33 -24.72 -5.63
C MET A 75 -5.00 -24.28 -6.23
N GLY A 76 -4.36 -23.31 -5.60
CA GLY A 76 -3.01 -22.88 -5.91
C GLY A 76 -2.09 -23.12 -4.73
N GLU A 77 -0.85 -23.48 -5.00
CA GLU A 77 0.22 -23.68 -4.01
C GLU A 77 1.21 -22.52 -4.06
N ILE A 78 1.65 -22.05 -2.90
CA ILE A 78 2.67 -20.99 -2.80
C ILE A 78 4.04 -21.61 -3.11
N SER A 79 4.60 -21.24 -4.26
CA SER A 79 5.91 -21.70 -4.72
C SER A 79 7.06 -20.87 -4.14
N SER A 80 6.87 -19.57 -3.94
CA SER A 80 7.89 -18.68 -3.37
C SER A 80 7.29 -17.42 -2.76
N ILE A 81 8.02 -16.80 -1.82
CA ILE A 81 7.77 -15.46 -1.29
C ILE A 81 8.90 -14.55 -1.76
N GLU A 82 8.56 -13.42 -2.36
CA GLU A 82 9.49 -12.56 -3.08
C GLU A 82 9.41 -11.09 -2.68
N TYR A 83 10.52 -10.39 -2.88
CA TYR A 83 10.60 -8.94 -2.75
C TYR A 83 10.07 -8.23 -4.00
N ASP A 84 9.17 -7.25 -3.81
CA ASP A 84 8.75 -6.34 -4.88
C ASP A 84 9.23 -4.91 -4.59
N PRO A 85 10.08 -4.30 -5.45
CA PRO A 85 10.55 -2.92 -5.27
C PRO A 85 9.45 -1.86 -5.47
N ASN A 86 8.26 -2.25 -5.95
CA ASN A 86 7.17 -1.33 -6.26
C ASN A 86 6.17 -1.17 -5.13
N ARG A 87 6.25 -2.01 -4.10
CA ARG A 87 5.39 -1.98 -2.91
C ARG A 87 6.14 -2.27 -1.63
N SER A 88 5.53 -2.00 -0.50
CA SER A 88 6.10 -2.28 0.82
C SER A 88 5.86 -3.73 1.27
N ALA A 89 4.76 -4.35 0.85
CA ALA A 89 4.44 -5.75 1.12
C ALA A 89 5.30 -6.71 0.29
N PHE A 90 5.52 -7.92 0.78
CA PHE A 90 6.04 -9.01 -0.02
C PHE A 90 4.96 -9.57 -0.94
N ILE A 91 5.37 -10.29 -1.97
CA ILE A 91 4.48 -10.96 -2.91
C ILE A 91 4.75 -12.47 -2.85
N ALA A 92 3.71 -13.26 -3.09
CA ALA A 92 3.82 -14.71 -3.20
C ALA A 92 3.54 -15.15 -4.63
N LEU A 93 4.39 -16.03 -5.16
CA LEU A 93 4.15 -16.70 -6.42
C LEU A 93 3.28 -17.93 -6.15
N VAL A 94 2.12 -17.97 -6.75
CA VAL A 94 1.19 -19.10 -6.67
C VAL A 94 1.24 -19.85 -7.98
N THR A 95 1.41 -21.17 -7.89
CA THR A 95 1.29 -22.11 -9.01
C THR A 95 -0.03 -22.87 -8.84
N TYR A 96 -0.89 -22.79 -9.83
CA TYR A 96 -2.18 -23.47 -9.84
C TYR A 96 -2.05 -24.89 -10.42
N SER A 97 -3.06 -25.73 -10.25
CA SER A 97 -3.09 -27.10 -10.72
C SER A 97 -2.94 -27.25 -12.24
N ASP A 98 -3.26 -26.21 -13.01
CA ASP A 98 -3.07 -26.11 -14.47
C ASP A 98 -1.71 -25.52 -14.87
N ASN A 99 -0.74 -25.44 -13.94
CA ASN A 99 0.57 -24.82 -14.12
C ASN A 99 0.56 -23.31 -14.42
N GLU A 100 -0.60 -22.63 -14.39
CA GLU A 100 -0.63 -21.19 -14.46
C GLU A 100 0.01 -20.58 -13.20
N LYS A 101 0.88 -19.59 -13.38
CA LYS A 101 1.51 -18.86 -12.29
C LYS A 101 0.94 -17.46 -12.17
N ARG A 102 0.65 -17.04 -10.94
CA ARG A 102 0.22 -15.66 -10.64
C ARG A 102 0.91 -15.14 -9.38
N TYR A 103 1.24 -13.86 -9.36
CA TYR A 103 1.64 -13.18 -8.14
C TYR A 103 0.42 -12.68 -7.37
N ILE A 104 0.43 -12.90 -6.06
CA ILE A 104 -0.52 -12.30 -5.13
C ILE A 104 0.24 -11.48 -4.07
N ILE A 105 -0.46 -10.62 -3.32
CA ILE A 105 0.11 -9.99 -2.13
C ILE A 105 0.22 -11.06 -1.04
N ALA A 106 1.43 -11.30 -0.53
CA ALA A 106 1.65 -12.26 0.53
C ALA A 106 0.97 -11.79 1.82
N GLN A 107 0.26 -12.69 2.50
CA GLN A 107 -0.23 -12.47 3.86
C GLN A 107 0.86 -12.83 4.87
N LYS A 108 0.76 -12.25 6.06
CA LYS A 108 1.61 -12.62 7.19
C LYS A 108 1.39 -14.10 7.53
N ASP A 109 2.45 -14.77 7.90
CA ASP A 109 2.47 -16.18 8.31
C ASP A 109 2.25 -17.22 7.17
N LEU A 110 2.04 -16.78 5.91
CA LEU A 110 2.06 -17.68 4.77
C LEU A 110 3.48 -18.20 4.50
N LYS A 111 3.57 -19.49 4.17
CA LYS A 111 4.81 -20.21 3.87
C LYS A 111 4.77 -20.85 2.49
N VAL A 112 5.92 -21.24 2.00
CA VAL A 112 6.03 -22.06 0.78
C VAL A 112 5.40 -23.42 1.06
N GLY A 113 4.59 -23.91 0.11
CA GLY A 113 3.80 -25.14 0.23
C GLY A 113 2.37 -24.90 0.73
N ASP A 114 2.05 -23.73 1.30
CA ASP A 114 0.68 -23.44 1.71
C ASP A 114 -0.25 -23.37 0.50
N LYS A 115 -1.47 -23.85 0.69
CA LYS A 115 -2.51 -23.87 -0.34
C LYS A 115 -3.43 -22.68 -0.19
N VAL A 116 -3.73 -22.00 -1.29
CA VAL A 116 -4.62 -20.84 -1.34
C VAL A 116 -5.69 -21.05 -2.41
N VAL A 117 -6.92 -20.67 -2.06
CA VAL A 117 -8.08 -20.79 -2.95
C VAL A 117 -8.84 -19.46 -2.96
N SER A 118 -9.50 -19.17 -4.08
CA SER A 118 -10.46 -18.07 -4.19
C SER A 118 -11.80 -18.65 -4.59
N GLY A 119 -12.90 -18.21 -3.97
CA GLY A 119 -14.22 -18.75 -4.29
C GLY A 119 -15.30 -18.21 -3.37
N GLN A 120 -16.54 -18.62 -3.61
CA GLN A 120 -17.69 -18.18 -2.81
C GLN A 120 -17.84 -18.98 -1.51
N SER A 121 -17.53 -20.28 -1.53
CA SER A 121 -17.71 -21.23 -0.43
C SER A 121 -16.40 -21.84 0.02
N VAL A 122 -15.40 -21.00 0.26
CA VAL A 122 -14.05 -21.42 0.68
C VAL A 122 -13.91 -21.29 2.19
N SER A 123 -13.11 -22.17 2.81
CA SER A 123 -12.80 -22.06 4.26
C SER A 123 -12.04 -20.76 4.56
N PRO A 124 -12.31 -20.10 5.71
CA PRO A 124 -11.73 -18.80 6.04
C PRO A 124 -10.29 -18.92 6.55
N ASN A 125 -9.42 -19.61 5.81
CA ASN A 125 -8.01 -19.78 6.11
C ASN A 125 -7.20 -18.57 5.58
N VAL A 126 -6.04 -18.30 6.22
CA VAL A 126 -5.14 -17.21 5.80
C VAL A 126 -4.71 -17.39 4.36
N GLY A 127 -4.79 -16.33 3.56
CA GLY A 127 -4.46 -16.33 2.13
C GLY A 127 -5.63 -16.62 1.19
N ASN A 128 -6.71 -17.21 1.68
CA ASN A 128 -7.91 -17.44 0.89
C ASN A 128 -8.66 -16.15 0.61
N SER A 129 -9.31 -16.08 -0.55
CA SER A 129 -10.08 -14.92 -0.98
C SER A 129 -11.53 -15.30 -1.21
N MET A 130 -12.46 -14.55 -0.59
CA MET A 130 -13.88 -14.83 -0.62
C MET A 130 -14.72 -13.55 -0.49
N PRO A 131 -16.01 -13.57 -0.85
CA PRO A 131 -16.90 -12.43 -0.66
C PRO A 131 -17.05 -12.06 0.82
N LEU A 132 -17.13 -10.76 1.12
CA LEU A 132 -17.32 -10.27 2.50
C LEU A 132 -18.55 -10.89 3.18
N GLY A 133 -19.61 -11.18 2.40
CA GLY A 133 -20.81 -11.85 2.91
C GLY A 133 -20.56 -13.25 3.47
N ALA A 134 -19.58 -14.00 2.94
CA ALA A 134 -19.24 -15.33 3.39
C ALA A 134 -18.24 -15.38 4.57
N ILE A 135 -17.45 -14.31 4.78
CA ILE A 135 -16.42 -14.25 5.82
C ILE A 135 -17.05 -14.16 7.22
N PRO A 136 -16.63 -14.93 8.23
CA PRO A 136 -17.13 -14.82 9.61
C PRO A 136 -16.92 -13.40 10.19
N LEU A 137 -17.81 -12.95 11.07
CA LEU A 137 -17.68 -11.68 11.78
C LEU A 137 -16.44 -11.69 12.68
N GLY A 138 -15.85 -10.51 12.88
CA GLY A 138 -14.63 -10.33 13.67
C GLY A 138 -13.34 -10.71 12.94
N THR A 139 -13.42 -11.37 11.78
CA THR A 139 -12.25 -11.81 11.00
C THR A 139 -11.41 -10.63 10.53
N VAL A 140 -10.09 -10.81 10.60
CA VAL A 140 -9.10 -9.88 10.05
C VAL A 140 -8.92 -10.16 8.57
N ILE A 141 -9.10 -9.13 7.76
CA ILE A 141 -9.09 -9.19 6.29
C ILE A 141 -8.17 -8.13 5.70
N SER A 142 -7.73 -8.37 4.48
CA SER A 142 -6.89 -7.44 3.70
C SER A 142 -7.25 -7.52 2.22
N CYS A 143 -6.57 -6.75 1.37
CA CYS A 143 -6.77 -6.77 -0.08
C CYS A 143 -8.26 -6.67 -0.48
N ILE A 144 -9.00 -5.72 0.11
CA ILE A 144 -10.45 -5.62 0.00
C ILE A 144 -10.84 -4.86 -1.28
N GLU A 145 -11.81 -5.37 -2.00
CA GLU A 145 -12.45 -4.66 -3.11
C GLU A 145 -13.37 -3.54 -2.62
N MET A 146 -13.53 -2.51 -3.44
CA MET A 146 -14.52 -1.45 -3.24
C MET A 146 -15.74 -1.58 -4.16
N ARG A 147 -15.59 -2.31 -5.26
CA ARG A 147 -16.65 -2.66 -6.21
C ARG A 147 -16.41 -4.09 -6.66
N PRO A 148 -17.43 -4.92 -6.75
CA PRO A 148 -17.28 -6.32 -7.16
C PRO A 148 -16.54 -6.44 -8.49
N GLY A 149 -15.58 -7.37 -8.58
CA GLY A 149 -14.80 -7.67 -9.78
C GLY A 149 -13.77 -6.62 -10.21
N LYS A 150 -13.65 -5.49 -9.48
CA LYS A 150 -12.65 -4.46 -9.80
C LYS A 150 -11.25 -4.79 -9.30
N GLY A 151 -11.13 -5.72 -8.39
CA GLY A 151 -9.90 -6.11 -7.73
C GLY A 151 -9.59 -5.31 -6.46
N ALA A 152 -8.72 -5.84 -5.66
CA ALA A 152 -8.34 -5.31 -4.35
C ALA A 152 -7.85 -3.86 -4.42
N THR A 153 -8.36 -3.00 -3.55
CA THR A 153 -8.01 -1.57 -3.45
C THR A 153 -7.64 -1.13 -2.05
N LEU A 154 -8.28 -1.64 -1.01
CA LEU A 154 -8.04 -1.28 0.38
C LEU A 154 -7.12 -2.29 1.06
N ALA A 155 -6.40 -1.86 2.10
CA ALA A 155 -5.54 -2.68 2.95
C ALA A 155 -4.53 -3.55 2.16
N ARG A 156 -3.70 -2.94 1.29
CA ARG A 156 -2.68 -3.63 0.46
C ARG A 156 -1.24 -3.37 0.86
N SER A 157 -1.01 -2.40 1.73
CA SER A 157 0.35 -2.03 2.17
C SER A 157 0.85 -2.99 3.24
N ALA A 158 2.15 -3.06 3.42
CA ALA A 158 2.78 -3.87 4.46
C ALA A 158 2.12 -3.68 5.83
N GLY A 159 1.80 -4.79 6.50
CA GLY A 159 1.19 -4.80 7.82
C GLY A 159 -0.23 -4.25 7.89
N SER A 160 -0.85 -3.85 6.77
CA SER A 160 -2.21 -3.33 6.79
C SER A 160 -3.25 -4.45 6.83
N TYR A 161 -4.36 -4.17 7.53
CA TYR A 161 -5.51 -5.05 7.64
C TYR A 161 -6.77 -4.22 7.89
N ALA A 162 -7.92 -4.83 7.80
CA ALA A 162 -9.19 -4.30 8.27
C ALA A 162 -9.93 -5.40 9.03
N GLN A 163 -10.92 -5.05 9.83
CA GLN A 163 -11.74 -5.99 10.56
C GLN A 163 -13.17 -5.94 10.06
N LEU A 164 -13.76 -7.11 9.81
CA LEU A 164 -15.18 -7.23 9.47
C LEU A 164 -16.01 -7.14 10.74
N MET A 165 -16.81 -6.08 10.88
CA MET A 165 -17.56 -5.80 12.11
C MET A 165 -19.00 -6.34 12.07
N ALA A 166 -19.70 -6.09 10.96
CA ALA A 166 -21.11 -6.47 10.80
C ALA A 166 -21.43 -6.76 9.33
N LYS A 167 -22.54 -7.43 9.11
CA LYS A 167 -23.13 -7.70 7.80
C LYS A 167 -24.63 -7.38 7.87
N GLU A 168 -25.08 -6.47 7.04
CA GLU A 168 -26.46 -5.99 7.02
C GLU A 168 -26.95 -5.90 5.58
N GLY A 169 -27.83 -6.81 5.19
CA GLY A 169 -28.37 -6.86 3.84
C GLY A 169 -27.29 -6.92 2.75
N LYS A 170 -27.26 -5.89 1.88
CA LYS A 170 -26.31 -5.79 0.76
C LYS A 170 -24.92 -5.27 1.17
N PHE A 171 -24.71 -4.86 2.42
CA PHE A 171 -23.49 -4.22 2.88
C PHE A 171 -22.81 -5.00 4.00
N ALA A 172 -21.49 -4.92 4.01
CA ALA A 172 -20.62 -5.33 5.09
C ALA A 172 -19.95 -4.10 5.70
N THR A 173 -19.94 -4.01 7.02
CA THR A 173 -19.31 -2.94 7.78
C THR A 173 -17.88 -3.35 8.12
N ILE A 174 -16.90 -2.58 7.66
CA ILE A 174 -15.48 -2.83 7.90
C ILE A 174 -14.84 -1.68 8.67
N LYS A 175 -14.01 -2.03 9.66
CA LYS A 175 -13.16 -1.09 10.40
C LYS A 175 -11.76 -1.08 9.79
N MET A 176 -11.36 0.08 9.25
CA MET A 176 -10.08 0.28 8.59
C MET A 176 -8.95 0.54 9.60
N PRO A 177 -7.66 0.36 9.23
CA PRO A 177 -6.51 0.65 10.10
C PRO A 177 -6.46 2.10 10.58
N SER A 178 -7.06 3.02 9.83
CA SER A 178 -7.17 4.44 10.20
C SER A 178 -8.17 4.72 11.31
N GLY A 179 -8.97 3.70 11.72
CA GLY A 179 -10.12 3.86 12.62
C GLY A 179 -11.41 4.28 11.91
N GLU A 180 -11.39 4.51 10.60
CA GLU A 180 -12.60 4.79 9.81
C GLU A 180 -13.43 3.52 9.69
N THR A 181 -14.72 3.60 10.02
CA THR A 181 -15.70 2.53 9.80
C THR A 181 -16.52 2.86 8.57
N ARG A 182 -16.61 1.92 7.63
CA ARG A 182 -17.29 2.14 6.36
C ARG A 182 -18.03 0.92 5.84
N LEU A 183 -19.03 1.19 4.99
CA LEU A 183 -19.80 0.19 4.26
C LEU A 183 -19.08 -0.21 2.96
N VAL A 184 -19.10 -1.49 2.67
CA VAL A 184 -18.68 -2.09 1.39
C VAL A 184 -19.73 -3.12 0.99
N LEU A 185 -19.97 -3.32 -0.30
CA LEU A 185 -20.91 -4.31 -0.77
C LEU A 185 -20.49 -5.73 -0.33
N SER A 186 -21.43 -6.53 0.12
CA SER A 186 -21.18 -7.90 0.61
C SER A 186 -20.58 -8.83 -0.45
N ASN A 187 -20.85 -8.55 -1.73
CA ASN A 187 -20.29 -9.29 -2.86
C ASN A 187 -18.84 -8.89 -3.21
N CYS A 188 -18.26 -7.88 -2.56
CA CYS A 188 -16.85 -7.54 -2.74
C CYS A 188 -15.96 -8.60 -2.12
N PHE A 189 -14.91 -8.98 -2.83
CA PHE A 189 -13.93 -9.95 -2.35
C PHE A 189 -12.94 -9.31 -1.39
N ALA A 190 -12.48 -10.11 -0.45
CA ALA A 190 -11.37 -9.78 0.45
C ALA A 190 -10.52 -11.02 0.72
N THR A 191 -9.25 -10.82 1.03
CA THR A 191 -8.34 -11.90 1.43
C THR A 191 -8.27 -11.97 2.95
N ILE A 192 -8.31 -13.18 3.49
CA ILE A 192 -8.19 -13.44 4.93
C ILE A 192 -6.75 -13.22 5.37
N GLY A 193 -6.56 -12.50 6.48
CA GLY A 193 -5.27 -12.27 7.10
C GLY A 193 -4.73 -10.85 6.98
N VAL A 194 -3.58 -10.62 7.62
CA VAL A 194 -2.83 -9.36 7.63
C VAL A 194 -1.79 -9.39 6.50
N VAL A 195 -1.56 -8.28 5.84
CA VAL A 195 -0.50 -8.19 4.80
C VAL A 195 0.88 -8.36 5.44
N SER A 196 1.77 -9.09 4.76
CA SER A 196 3.15 -9.38 5.15
C SER A 196 4.00 -8.14 5.43
N ASN A 197 5.23 -8.33 5.94
CA ASN A 197 6.21 -7.28 6.19
C ASN A 197 5.71 -6.17 7.14
N SER A 198 5.03 -6.54 8.22
CA SER A 198 4.46 -5.60 9.21
C SER A 198 5.47 -4.62 9.80
N ASP A 199 6.73 -5.05 9.94
CA ASP A 199 7.82 -4.26 10.50
C ASP A 199 8.36 -3.17 9.55
N HIS A 200 7.86 -3.10 8.31
CA HIS A 200 8.31 -2.12 7.32
C HIS A 200 8.25 -0.67 7.82
N GLN A 201 7.25 -0.33 8.62
CA GLN A 201 7.09 1.01 9.19
C GLN A 201 8.21 1.41 10.17
N LEU A 202 8.87 0.45 10.77
CA LEU A 202 9.96 0.64 11.74
C LEU A 202 11.32 0.83 11.06
N THR A 203 11.41 0.67 9.73
CA THR A 203 12.66 0.86 8.99
C THR A 203 13.08 2.33 8.96
N VAL A 204 14.36 2.58 9.21
CA VAL A 204 14.93 3.93 9.18
C VAL A 204 15.95 4.05 8.07
N SER A 205 15.77 5.00 7.17
CA SER A 205 16.61 5.16 5.96
C SER A 205 18.05 5.61 6.27
N GLY A 206 18.26 6.40 7.30
CA GLY A 206 19.57 6.83 7.80
C GLY A 206 20.27 7.92 6.98
N LYS A 207 20.00 8.05 5.67
CA LYS A 207 20.64 9.07 4.80
C LYS A 207 19.72 9.57 3.69
N ALA A 208 19.93 10.81 3.24
CA ALA A 208 19.17 11.43 2.15
C ALA A 208 19.35 10.72 0.79
N GLY A 209 20.54 10.16 0.52
CA GLY A 209 20.80 9.39 -0.68
C GLY A 209 19.88 8.20 -0.88
N ARG A 210 19.40 7.56 0.19
CA ARG A 210 18.41 6.49 0.07
C ARG A 210 17.08 6.99 -0.49
N SER A 211 16.63 8.17 -0.08
CA SER A 211 15.44 8.80 -0.68
C SER A 211 15.64 9.07 -2.18
N ARG A 212 16.87 9.45 -2.59
CA ARG A 212 17.22 9.61 -4.02
C ARG A 212 17.12 8.29 -4.77
N TRP A 213 17.62 7.20 -4.21
CA TRP A 213 17.49 5.86 -4.80
C TRP A 213 16.03 5.40 -4.97
N LEU A 214 15.15 5.84 -4.08
CA LEU A 214 13.71 5.58 -4.16
C LEU A 214 12.97 6.50 -5.14
N GLY A 215 13.68 7.43 -5.82
CA GLY A 215 13.09 8.34 -6.79
C GLY A 215 12.48 9.60 -6.19
N ARG A 216 12.81 9.93 -4.96
CA ARG A 216 12.40 11.18 -4.29
C ARG A 216 13.50 12.22 -4.42
N ARG A 217 13.19 13.37 -5.00
CA ARG A 217 14.11 14.52 -5.11
C ARG A 217 14.07 15.37 -3.83
N PRO A 218 15.13 16.14 -3.55
CA PRO A 218 15.14 17.12 -2.46
C PRO A 218 13.97 18.07 -2.56
N ARG A 219 13.49 18.55 -1.41
CA ARG A 219 12.32 19.41 -1.30
C ARG A 219 12.70 20.74 -0.63
N THR A 220 12.45 21.84 -1.32
CA THR A 220 12.63 23.20 -0.77
C THR A 220 11.47 23.53 0.16
N ARG A 221 11.75 24.13 1.30
CA ARG A 221 10.74 24.61 2.25
C ARG A 221 10.02 25.83 1.66
N PRO A 222 8.70 26.00 1.90
CA PRO A 222 7.95 27.17 1.43
C PRO A 222 8.54 28.51 1.84
N VAL A 223 9.01 28.60 3.09
CA VAL A 223 9.60 29.82 3.67
C VAL A 223 10.92 30.24 2.97
N ALA A 224 11.60 29.32 2.28
CA ALA A 224 12.82 29.60 1.52
C ALA A 224 12.56 29.90 0.03
N MET A 225 11.29 30.08 -0.35
CA MET A 225 10.88 30.44 -1.71
C MET A 225 10.59 31.93 -1.80
N ASN A 226 10.52 32.44 -3.03
CA ASN A 226 10.06 33.81 -3.30
C ASN A 226 8.52 33.90 -3.20
N PRO A 227 7.94 35.12 -2.98
CA PRO A 227 6.49 35.30 -2.90
C PRO A 227 5.72 34.80 -4.12
N VAL A 228 6.31 34.91 -5.30
CA VAL A 228 5.74 34.41 -6.58
C VAL A 228 5.60 32.88 -6.62
N ASP A 229 6.45 32.14 -5.90
CA ASP A 229 6.46 30.68 -5.92
C ASP A 229 5.58 30.05 -4.83
N HIS A 230 5.38 30.77 -3.72
CA HIS A 230 4.63 30.26 -2.58
C HIS A 230 4.09 31.39 -1.69
N PRO A 231 2.83 31.31 -1.20
CA PRO A 231 2.25 32.32 -0.30
C PRO A 231 3.01 32.57 1.01
N MET A 232 3.88 31.63 1.41
CA MET A 232 4.73 31.75 2.60
C MET A 232 6.17 32.14 2.26
N GLY A 233 6.43 32.51 1.03
CA GLY A 233 7.74 32.97 0.56
C GLY A 233 7.95 34.46 0.80
N GLY A 234 9.22 34.89 0.73
CA GLY A 234 9.62 36.29 0.87
C GLY A 234 10.01 36.67 2.30
N GLY A 235 10.31 37.96 2.48
CA GLY A 235 10.78 38.57 3.71
C GLY A 235 12.31 38.60 3.83
N GLU A 236 12.84 39.42 4.70
CA GLU A 236 14.24 39.46 5.09
C GLU A 236 14.50 38.41 6.18
N GLY A 237 15.41 37.47 5.89
CA GLY A 237 15.73 36.38 6.80
C GLY A 237 14.61 35.33 6.96
N LYS A 238 14.43 34.81 8.18
CA LYS A 238 13.45 33.77 8.48
C LYS A 238 12.07 34.33 8.82
N ALA A 239 11.38 34.86 7.84
CA ALA A 239 9.98 35.27 8.03
C ALA A 239 9.06 34.08 8.24
N SER A 240 8.10 34.16 9.18
CA SER A 240 7.15 33.07 9.47
C SER A 240 6.09 32.87 8.37
N GLY A 241 5.87 33.85 7.50
CA GLY A 241 4.93 33.80 6.38
C GLY A 241 3.45 33.72 6.80
N GLY A 242 3.14 34.00 8.07
CA GLY A 242 1.79 33.95 8.62
C GLY A 242 1.24 32.54 8.81
N HIS A 243 -0.10 32.40 8.72
CA HIS A 243 -0.75 31.09 8.90
C HIS A 243 -0.31 30.08 7.83
N PRO A 244 0.06 28.83 8.21
CA PRO A 244 0.56 27.84 7.26
C PRO A 244 -0.42 27.54 6.12
N ARG A 245 0.02 27.73 4.88
CA ARG A 245 -0.75 27.51 3.67
C ARG A 245 -0.02 26.60 2.68
N SER A 246 -0.78 25.96 1.81
CA SER A 246 -0.25 25.30 0.63
C SER A 246 0.09 26.35 -0.45
N ARG A 247 0.79 25.95 -1.51
CA ARG A 247 1.05 26.85 -2.63
C ARG A 247 -0.21 27.40 -3.33
N ASN A 248 -1.33 26.71 -3.18
CA ASN A 248 -2.64 27.15 -3.71
C ASN A 248 -3.42 28.02 -2.69
N GLY A 249 -2.77 28.50 -1.64
CA GLY A 249 -3.39 29.33 -0.61
C GLY A 249 -4.25 28.59 0.42
N ILE A 250 -4.47 27.28 0.25
CA ILE A 250 -5.31 26.47 1.14
C ILE A 250 -4.62 26.29 2.49
N PRO A 251 -5.30 26.53 3.64
CA PRO A 251 -4.73 26.27 4.96
C PRO A 251 -4.18 24.87 5.09
N ALA A 252 -2.92 24.73 5.56
CA ALA A 252 -2.22 23.45 5.64
C ALA A 252 -2.48 22.71 6.95
N LYS A 253 -2.96 23.39 8.00
CA LYS A 253 -3.29 22.81 9.30
C LYS A 253 -4.76 22.94 9.61
N GLY A 254 -5.39 21.87 10.09
CA GLY A 254 -6.79 21.85 10.56
C GLY A 254 -7.85 21.88 9.48
N PHE A 255 -7.56 22.34 8.28
CA PHE A 255 -8.54 22.43 7.21
C PHE A 255 -8.93 21.06 6.65
N ARG A 256 -10.23 20.80 6.54
CA ARG A 256 -10.78 19.56 6.00
C ARG A 256 -10.82 19.65 4.47
N THR A 257 -9.91 18.96 3.79
CA THR A 257 -9.78 19.00 2.31
C THR A 257 -10.73 18.06 1.56
N ARG A 258 -11.35 17.09 2.25
CA ARG A 258 -12.33 16.19 1.63
C ARG A 258 -13.61 16.96 1.28
N SER A 259 -14.06 16.87 0.03
CA SER A 259 -15.32 17.48 -0.40
C SER A 259 -16.49 16.97 0.43
N LYS A 260 -17.37 17.89 0.85
CA LYS A 260 -18.62 17.56 1.56
C LYS A 260 -19.62 16.82 0.65
N THR A 261 -19.60 17.13 -0.65
CA THR A 261 -20.51 16.57 -1.67
C THR A 261 -20.02 15.27 -2.30
N LYS A 262 -18.90 14.73 -1.83
CA LYS A 262 -18.34 13.50 -2.40
C LYS A 262 -19.29 12.31 -2.17
N GLU A 263 -19.74 11.65 -3.24
CA GLU A 263 -20.68 10.51 -3.17
C GLU A 263 -20.26 9.41 -2.18
N SER A 264 -18.96 9.13 -2.09
CA SER A 264 -18.45 8.11 -1.17
C SER A 264 -18.59 8.47 0.31
N ASN A 265 -19.13 9.67 0.65
CA ASN A 265 -19.41 10.03 2.05
C ASN A 265 -20.56 9.19 2.64
N LYS A 266 -21.53 8.78 1.82
CA LYS A 266 -22.65 7.92 2.23
C LYS A 266 -22.22 6.53 2.73
N PHE A 267 -21.03 6.08 2.35
CA PHE A 267 -20.48 4.79 2.78
C PHE A 267 -19.59 4.89 4.02
N ILE A 268 -19.42 6.06 4.63
CA ILE A 268 -18.63 6.23 5.85
C ILE A 268 -19.59 6.37 7.01
N ILE A 269 -19.60 5.37 7.91
CA ILE A 269 -20.41 5.38 9.14
C ILE A 269 -19.72 6.26 10.17
N GLU A 270 -18.47 5.94 10.48
CA GLU A 270 -17.68 6.66 11.48
C GLU A 270 -16.34 7.08 10.89
N ARG A 271 -15.98 8.34 11.08
CA ARG A 271 -14.66 8.84 10.70
C ARG A 271 -13.65 8.55 11.81
N ARG A 272 -12.36 8.47 11.45
CA ARG A 272 -11.30 8.36 12.46
C ARG A 272 -11.45 9.45 13.52
N LYS A 273 -11.37 9.05 14.77
CA LYS A 273 -11.22 9.99 15.89
C LYS A 273 -9.85 10.67 15.76
N LYS A 274 -9.80 11.96 16.10
CA LYS A 274 -8.56 12.74 16.11
C LYS A 274 -7.66 12.31 17.24
#